data_a2fa51093358b27637d5d52f52f358c4
#
_entry.id   a2fa51093358b27637d5d52f52f358c4
#
_cell.length_a   1.000
_cell.length_b   1.000
_cell.length_c   1.000
_cell.angle_alpha   90.00
_cell.angle_beta   90.00
_cell.angle_gamma   90.00
#
_symmetry.space_group_name_H-M   'P 1'
#
loop_
_entity.id
_entity.type
_entity.pdbx_description
1 polymer ?
#
loop_
_entity_poly.entity_id
_entity_poly.type
_entity_poly.pdbx_seq_one_letter_code
_entity_poly.pdbx_strand_id
1 'polypeptide(L)'
;MTSRVVVEADGGSRGNPGPAAYGAVLKDAASDRVIAEDARTIGVASNNVAEYSGLVAGLRLAVEHAPGAEVEVRMDSKLVVEQMSGRWRIKHPDMQVLAAEAGEVAPDGTTYTWIPRARNAHADRLANEALDGVREGVTVAGAEPAPEEEVPDEDSLIEEIESPGAARGDQPRDQ
;
A
#
# COMPACT_ATOMS: atom_id res chain seq x y z
N MET A 1 -21.56 9.50 -0.42
CA MET A 1 -20.50 9.59 -1.44
C MET A 1 -19.25 10.23 -0.84
N THR A 2 -18.10 9.65 -1.12
CA THR A 2 -16.84 10.16 -0.60
C THR A 2 -16.38 11.34 -1.45
N SER A 3 -16.21 12.51 -0.83
CA SER A 3 -15.81 13.71 -1.55
C SER A 3 -14.30 13.92 -1.53
N ARG A 4 -13.62 13.35 -0.53
CA ARG A 4 -12.19 13.50 -0.40
C ARG A 4 -11.58 12.25 0.20
N VAL A 5 -10.45 11.83 -0.34
CA VAL A 5 -9.76 10.63 0.12
C VAL A 5 -8.29 10.94 0.38
N VAL A 6 -7.68 10.11 1.21
CA VAL A 6 -6.25 10.15 1.50
C VAL A 6 -5.64 8.84 1.03
N VAL A 7 -4.55 8.94 0.29
CA VAL A 7 -3.71 7.79 -0.08
C VAL A 7 -2.48 7.83 0.80
N GLU A 8 -2.21 6.72 1.50
CA GLU A 8 -0.94 6.53 2.18
C GLU A 8 -0.18 5.46 1.43
N ALA A 9 1.08 5.70 1.13
CA ALA A 9 1.87 4.75 0.35
C ALA A 9 3.28 4.67 0.92
N ASP A 10 3.87 3.48 0.79
CA ASP A 10 5.22 3.23 1.24
C ASP A 10 5.81 2.13 0.37
N GLY A 11 7.13 2.08 0.30
CA GLY A 11 7.81 1.03 -0.43
C GLY A 11 9.23 0.90 0.08
N GLY A 12 9.79 -0.27 -0.11
CA GLY A 12 11.16 -0.48 0.31
C GLY A 12 11.72 -1.78 -0.22
N SER A 13 13.02 -1.92 -0.05
CA SER A 13 13.72 -3.13 -0.45
C SER A 13 14.54 -3.62 0.73
N ARG A 14 14.70 -4.94 0.81
CA ARG A 14 15.60 -5.57 1.78
C ARG A 14 16.95 -5.71 1.10
N GLY A 15 17.84 -4.72 1.36
CA GLY A 15 18.99 -4.45 0.53
C GLY A 15 18.61 -3.40 -0.52
N ASN A 16 19.51 -2.55 -0.93
CA ASN A 16 19.19 -1.45 -1.83
C ASN A 16 20.18 -1.41 -2.99
N PRO A 17 19.88 -2.09 -4.13
CA PRO A 17 18.63 -2.80 -4.43
C PRO A 17 18.57 -4.18 -3.76
N GLY A 18 17.35 -4.72 -3.73
CA GLY A 18 17.09 -6.03 -3.17
C GLY A 18 15.62 -6.38 -3.37
N PRO A 19 15.16 -7.49 -2.77
CA PRO A 19 13.74 -7.83 -2.82
C PRO A 19 12.93 -6.68 -2.30
N ALA A 20 11.96 -6.23 -3.09
CA ALA A 20 11.25 -4.99 -2.83
C ALA A 20 9.73 -5.20 -2.87
N ALA A 21 9.02 -4.32 -2.18
CA ALA A 21 7.57 -4.36 -2.13
C ALA A 21 7.02 -2.98 -1.81
N TYR A 22 5.72 -2.82 -2.01
CA TYR A 22 5.03 -1.61 -1.60
C TYR A 22 3.77 -1.94 -0.83
N GLY A 23 3.29 -0.94 -0.09
CA GLY A 23 1.96 -0.93 0.50
C GLY A 23 1.28 0.37 0.18
N ALA A 24 -0.03 0.31 -0.04
CA ALA A 24 -0.84 1.48 -0.32
C ALA A 24 -2.18 1.33 0.36
N VAL A 25 -2.69 2.42 0.93
CA VAL A 25 -3.95 2.46 1.66
C VAL A 25 -4.76 3.63 1.14
N LEU A 26 -6.03 3.39 0.85
CA LEU A 26 -6.98 4.44 0.49
C LEU A 26 -7.95 4.62 1.65
N LYS A 27 -8.09 5.84 2.14
CA LYS A 27 -8.96 6.15 3.29
C LYS A 27 -9.91 7.26 2.94
N ASP A 28 -11.10 7.21 3.53
CA ASP A 28 -12.01 8.36 3.53
C ASP A 28 -11.43 9.43 4.43
N ALA A 29 -11.28 10.65 3.90
CA ALA A 29 -10.60 11.72 4.64
C ALA A 29 -11.39 12.17 5.88
N ALA A 30 -12.72 12.13 5.81
CA ALA A 30 -13.54 12.63 6.92
C ALA A 30 -13.59 11.64 8.08
N SER A 31 -13.71 10.35 7.80
CA SER A 31 -13.90 9.32 8.84
C SER A 31 -12.63 8.56 9.16
N ASP A 32 -11.59 8.70 8.32
CA ASP A 32 -10.36 7.93 8.42
C ASP A 32 -10.57 6.42 8.20
N ARG A 33 -11.72 6.05 7.65
CA ARG A 33 -12.04 4.64 7.42
C ARG A 33 -11.30 4.15 6.18
N VAL A 34 -10.75 2.95 6.28
CA VAL A 34 -10.05 2.31 5.16
C VAL A 34 -11.07 1.90 4.10
N ILE A 35 -10.81 2.30 2.86
CA ILE A 35 -11.63 1.92 1.71
C ILE A 35 -11.02 0.73 0.99
N ALA A 36 -9.70 0.75 0.77
CA ALA A 36 -9.01 -0.31 0.05
C ALA A 36 -7.53 -0.29 0.40
N GLU A 37 -6.89 -1.43 0.20
CA GLU A 37 -5.45 -1.61 0.42
C GLU A 37 -4.86 -2.37 -0.76
N ASP A 38 -3.57 -2.13 -1.02
CA ASP A 38 -2.83 -2.93 -1.98
C ASP A 38 -1.44 -3.18 -1.42
N ALA A 39 -0.97 -4.41 -1.52
CA ALA A 39 0.35 -4.81 -1.05
C ALA A 39 0.92 -5.80 -2.06
N ARG A 40 2.11 -5.50 -2.61
CA ARG A 40 2.70 -6.36 -3.64
C ARG A 40 4.21 -6.36 -3.57
N THR A 41 4.78 -7.51 -3.88
CA THR A 41 6.21 -7.60 -4.19
C THR A 41 6.41 -7.18 -5.64
N ILE A 42 7.59 -6.57 -5.90
CA ILE A 42 7.90 -6.08 -7.25
C ILE A 42 9.22 -6.63 -7.76
N GLY A 43 9.72 -7.72 -7.14
CA GLY A 43 11.01 -8.27 -7.53
C GLY A 43 12.15 -7.48 -6.93
N VAL A 44 13.30 -7.47 -7.58
CA VAL A 44 14.48 -6.74 -7.10
C VAL A 44 14.40 -5.31 -7.60
N ALA A 45 14.44 -4.35 -6.68
CA ALA A 45 14.36 -2.93 -7.02
C ALA A 45 14.99 -2.10 -5.91
N SER A 46 15.21 -0.81 -6.20
CA SER A 46 15.67 0.13 -5.19
C SER A 46 14.52 0.59 -4.30
N ASN A 47 14.86 1.17 -3.16
CA ASN A 47 13.86 1.78 -2.28
C ASN A 47 13.01 2.80 -3.04
N ASN A 48 13.65 3.66 -3.83
CA ASN A 48 12.92 4.73 -4.52
C ASN A 48 11.95 4.18 -5.56
N VAL A 49 12.33 3.14 -6.29
CA VAL A 49 11.42 2.50 -7.24
C VAL A 49 10.23 1.90 -6.50
N ALA A 50 10.47 1.26 -5.35
CA ALA A 50 9.40 0.68 -4.56
C ALA A 50 8.44 1.76 -4.05
N GLU A 51 8.97 2.91 -3.62
CA GLU A 51 8.14 4.01 -3.14
C GLU A 51 7.26 4.58 -4.24
N TYR A 52 7.82 4.79 -5.43
CA TYR A 52 7.03 5.25 -6.57
C TYR A 52 5.99 4.22 -7.00
N SER A 53 6.34 2.94 -6.93
CA SER A 53 5.38 1.87 -7.26
C SER A 53 4.19 1.89 -6.30
N GLY A 54 4.45 2.11 -5.02
CA GLY A 54 3.39 2.26 -4.03
C GLY A 54 2.51 3.48 -4.29
N LEU A 55 3.12 4.59 -4.70
CA LEU A 55 2.37 5.78 -5.07
C LEU A 55 1.42 5.50 -6.22
N VAL A 56 1.93 4.89 -7.29
CA VAL A 56 1.09 4.57 -8.46
C VAL A 56 -0.06 3.66 -8.03
N ALA A 57 0.23 2.63 -7.24
CA ALA A 57 -0.80 1.71 -6.77
C ALA A 57 -1.87 2.43 -5.95
N GLY A 58 -1.45 3.32 -5.06
CA GLY A 58 -2.39 4.08 -4.23
C GLY A 58 -3.28 5.00 -5.05
N LEU A 59 -2.71 5.66 -6.06
CA LEU A 59 -3.48 6.51 -6.95
C LEU A 59 -4.49 5.68 -7.76
N ARG A 60 -4.12 4.48 -8.19
CA ARG A 60 -5.05 3.60 -8.88
C ARG A 60 -6.21 3.17 -7.98
N LEU A 61 -5.93 2.90 -6.70
CA LEU A 61 -6.99 2.61 -5.74
C LEU A 61 -7.98 3.78 -5.65
N ALA A 62 -7.47 5.01 -5.62
CA ALA A 62 -8.32 6.19 -5.52
C ALA A 62 -9.21 6.32 -6.75
N VAL A 63 -8.66 6.15 -7.94
CA VAL A 63 -9.43 6.28 -9.18
C VAL A 63 -10.48 5.18 -9.27
N GLU A 64 -10.13 3.97 -8.87
CA GLU A 64 -11.01 2.82 -9.01
C GLU A 64 -12.11 2.80 -7.95
N HIS A 65 -11.80 3.14 -6.71
CA HIS A 65 -12.70 2.95 -5.58
C HIS A 65 -13.31 4.26 -5.04
N ALA A 66 -12.84 5.40 -5.52
CA ALA A 66 -13.37 6.70 -5.13
C ALA A 66 -13.33 7.66 -6.31
N PRO A 67 -13.96 7.27 -7.45
CA PRO A 67 -13.89 8.12 -8.64
C PRO A 67 -14.52 9.48 -8.35
N GLY A 68 -13.86 10.53 -8.82
CA GLY A 68 -14.34 11.89 -8.65
C GLY A 68 -13.99 12.54 -7.33
N ALA A 69 -13.41 11.79 -6.38
CA ALA A 69 -13.00 12.36 -5.10
C ALA A 69 -11.71 13.17 -5.26
N GLU A 70 -11.54 14.18 -4.43
CA GLU A 70 -10.26 14.86 -4.30
C GLU A 70 -9.28 13.93 -3.59
N VAL A 71 -8.03 13.96 -4.02
CA VAL A 71 -7.01 13.04 -3.51
C VAL A 71 -5.88 13.81 -2.87
N GLU A 72 -5.56 13.45 -1.64
CA GLU A 72 -4.32 13.87 -0.98
C GLU A 72 -3.46 12.64 -0.77
N VAL A 73 -2.22 12.67 -1.25
CA VAL A 73 -1.26 11.59 -1.04
C VAL A 73 -0.37 11.95 0.13
N ARG A 74 -0.17 11.02 1.05
CA ARG A 74 0.72 11.18 2.20
C ARG A 74 1.78 10.09 2.16
N MET A 75 3.03 10.49 2.18
CA MET A 75 4.17 9.58 2.14
C MET A 75 5.27 10.09 3.05
N ASP A 76 6.09 9.17 3.54
CA ASP A 76 7.26 9.55 4.33
C ASP A 76 8.53 9.63 3.50
N SER A 77 8.44 9.48 2.19
CA SER A 77 9.54 9.71 1.27
C SER A 77 9.56 11.17 0.86
N LYS A 78 10.51 11.91 1.42
CA LYS A 78 10.65 13.32 1.05
C LYS A 78 10.95 13.47 -0.44
N LEU A 79 11.78 12.58 -0.96
CA LEU A 79 12.15 12.62 -2.37
C LEU A 79 10.91 12.55 -3.27
N VAL A 80 10.05 11.55 -3.05
CA VAL A 80 8.87 11.35 -3.89
C VAL A 80 7.92 12.54 -3.75
N VAL A 81 7.68 12.99 -2.52
CA VAL A 81 6.77 14.11 -2.28
C VAL A 81 7.26 15.37 -2.98
N GLU A 82 8.56 15.68 -2.85
CA GLU A 82 9.11 16.88 -3.47
C GLU A 82 9.13 16.79 -4.99
N GLN A 83 9.43 15.61 -5.52
CA GLN A 83 9.44 15.43 -6.96
C GLN A 83 8.02 15.52 -7.54
N MET A 84 7.05 14.88 -6.91
CA MET A 84 5.67 14.92 -7.42
C MET A 84 5.03 16.29 -7.24
N SER A 85 5.50 17.06 -6.27
CA SER A 85 5.05 18.44 -6.08
C SER A 85 5.73 19.43 -7.04
N GLY A 86 6.68 18.94 -7.85
CA GLY A 86 7.37 19.77 -8.83
C GLY A 86 8.51 20.61 -8.26
N ARG A 87 8.90 20.39 -6.99
CA ARG A 87 9.95 21.17 -6.35
C ARG A 87 11.33 20.59 -6.58
N TRP A 88 11.44 19.26 -6.80
CA TRP A 88 12.71 18.60 -7.04
C TRP A 88 12.68 17.92 -8.40
N ARG A 89 13.83 17.94 -9.09
CA ARG A 89 13.96 17.31 -10.40
C ARG A 89 14.06 15.79 -10.24
N ILE A 90 13.51 15.07 -11.22
CA ILE A 90 13.61 13.61 -11.29
C ILE A 90 14.69 13.29 -12.31
N LYS A 91 15.82 12.76 -11.85
CA LYS A 91 16.97 12.49 -12.71
C LYS A 91 17.06 11.04 -13.15
N HIS A 92 16.64 10.12 -12.31
CA HIS A 92 16.79 8.68 -12.58
C HIS A 92 15.71 8.22 -13.57
N PRO A 93 16.11 7.56 -14.68
CA PRO A 93 15.14 7.18 -15.73
C PRO A 93 14.00 6.30 -15.21
N ASP A 94 14.28 5.33 -14.33
CA ASP A 94 13.24 4.45 -13.81
C ASP A 94 12.20 5.23 -13.02
N MET A 95 12.65 6.22 -12.26
CA MET A 95 11.74 7.05 -11.48
C MET A 95 10.98 8.03 -12.37
N GLN A 96 11.59 8.48 -13.47
CA GLN A 96 10.89 9.32 -14.42
C GLN A 96 9.69 8.61 -15.03
N VAL A 97 9.85 7.34 -15.38
CA VAL A 97 8.76 6.54 -15.94
C VAL A 97 7.63 6.39 -14.92
N LEU A 98 7.97 6.04 -13.68
CA LEU A 98 6.96 5.84 -12.64
C LEU A 98 6.28 7.15 -12.25
N ALA A 99 7.02 8.24 -12.20
CA ALA A 99 6.46 9.55 -11.90
C ALA A 99 5.51 10.00 -13.01
N ALA A 100 5.85 9.72 -14.25
CA ALA A 100 4.96 10.04 -15.37
C ALA A 100 3.68 9.23 -15.28
N GLU A 101 3.80 7.95 -14.95
CA GLU A 101 2.63 7.09 -14.77
C GLU A 101 1.76 7.61 -13.63
N ALA A 102 2.36 7.97 -12.51
CA ALA A 102 1.63 8.55 -11.38
C ALA A 102 0.88 9.81 -11.78
N GLY A 103 1.55 10.67 -12.55
CA GLY A 103 0.93 11.91 -13.02
C GLY A 103 -0.25 11.67 -13.93
N GLU A 104 -0.19 10.61 -14.76
CA GLU A 104 -1.31 10.26 -15.62
C GLU A 104 -2.49 9.70 -14.86
N VAL A 105 -2.23 8.91 -13.82
CA VAL A 105 -3.30 8.30 -13.01
C VAL A 105 -3.93 9.31 -12.06
N ALA A 106 -3.13 10.24 -11.53
CA ALA A 106 -3.59 11.16 -10.49
C ALA A 106 -4.70 12.05 -11.01
N PRO A 107 -5.82 12.14 -10.27
CA PRO A 107 -6.85 13.12 -10.61
C PRO A 107 -6.32 14.54 -10.55
N ASP A 108 -6.93 15.44 -11.31
CA ASP A 108 -6.56 16.85 -11.27
C ASP A 108 -6.70 17.36 -9.84
N GLY A 109 -5.73 18.16 -9.41
CA GLY A 109 -5.75 18.75 -8.09
C GLY A 109 -5.20 17.85 -6.98
N THR A 110 -4.66 16.67 -7.33
CA THR A 110 -4.02 15.79 -6.35
C THR A 110 -2.87 16.52 -5.66
N THR A 111 -2.82 16.44 -4.34
CA THR A 111 -1.75 17.05 -3.56
C THR A 111 -0.89 15.97 -2.91
N TYR A 112 0.36 16.35 -2.59
CA TYR A 112 1.35 15.43 -2.03
C TYR A 112 1.90 16.04 -0.76
N THR A 113 1.76 15.32 0.36
CA THR A 113 2.14 15.80 1.68
C THR A 113 3.14 14.83 2.30
N TRP A 114 4.26 15.39 2.77
CA TRP A 114 5.22 14.57 3.53
C TRP A 114 4.70 14.38 4.95
N ILE A 115 4.80 13.14 5.44
CA ILE A 115 4.47 12.81 6.83
C ILE A 115 5.64 12.05 7.45
N PRO A 116 5.80 12.12 8.77
CA PRO A 116 6.82 11.32 9.44
C PRO A 116 6.54 9.83 9.29
N ARG A 117 7.62 9.04 9.30
CA ARG A 117 7.51 7.60 9.15
C ARG A 117 6.54 6.97 10.15
N ALA A 118 6.53 7.47 11.39
CA ALA A 118 5.65 6.94 12.42
C ALA A 118 4.16 7.08 12.05
N ARG A 119 3.83 8.03 11.18
CA ARG A 119 2.46 8.24 10.75
C ARG A 119 2.13 7.48 9.46
N ASN A 120 3.09 6.77 8.90
CA ASN A 120 2.89 5.97 7.69
C ASN A 120 3.00 4.48 7.99
N ALA A 121 2.70 4.09 9.23
CA ALA A 121 2.90 2.73 9.70
C ALA A 121 1.99 1.72 9.00
N HIS A 122 0.79 2.14 8.60
CA HIS A 122 -0.15 1.22 7.94
C HIS A 122 0.41 0.76 6.59
N ALA A 123 0.84 1.70 5.76
CA ALA A 123 1.41 1.36 4.46
C ALA A 123 2.72 0.59 4.62
N ASP A 124 3.55 0.96 5.59
CA ASP A 124 4.79 0.26 5.89
C ASP A 124 4.52 -1.20 6.26
N ARG A 125 3.51 -1.44 7.11
CA ARG A 125 3.15 -2.79 7.50
C ARG A 125 2.74 -3.63 6.29
N LEU A 126 1.94 -3.05 5.38
CA LEU A 126 1.51 -3.76 4.19
C LEU A 126 2.69 -4.16 3.30
N ALA A 127 3.66 -3.25 3.13
CA ALA A 127 4.85 -3.56 2.34
C ALA A 127 5.63 -4.72 2.96
N ASN A 128 5.78 -4.71 4.28
CA ASN A 128 6.49 -5.78 4.98
C ASN A 128 5.72 -7.10 4.90
N GLU A 129 4.39 -7.05 5.00
CA GLU A 129 3.58 -8.26 4.86
C GLU A 129 3.73 -8.88 3.47
N ALA A 130 3.84 -8.04 2.44
CA ALA A 130 4.08 -8.55 1.09
C ALA A 130 5.46 -9.22 0.99
N LEU A 131 6.49 -8.58 1.55
CA LEU A 131 7.84 -9.15 1.53
C LEU A 131 7.90 -10.46 2.31
N ASP A 132 7.13 -10.57 3.37
CA ASP A 132 7.09 -11.78 4.19
C ASP A 132 6.20 -12.88 3.59
N GLY A 133 5.53 -12.60 2.47
CA GLY A 133 4.66 -13.57 1.83
C GLY A 133 3.31 -13.75 2.52
N VAL A 134 2.96 -12.83 3.42
CA VAL A 134 1.72 -12.91 4.20
C VAL A 134 0.54 -12.31 3.44
N ARG A 135 0.81 -11.34 2.58
CA ARG A 135 -0.24 -10.62 1.88
C ARG A 135 0.21 -10.30 0.46
N GLU A 136 -0.73 -10.39 -0.47
CA GLU A 136 -0.43 -10.03 -1.86
C GLU A 136 -1.74 -9.59 -2.53
N GLY A 137 -1.74 -8.39 -3.12
CA GLY A 137 -2.83 -7.90 -3.92
C GLY A 137 -3.74 -6.92 -3.22
N VAL A 138 -4.87 -6.64 -3.85
CA VAL A 138 -5.82 -5.62 -3.41
C VAL A 138 -6.87 -6.24 -2.48
N THR A 139 -7.16 -5.53 -1.39
CA THR A 139 -8.25 -5.86 -0.48
C THR A 139 -9.16 -4.65 -0.40
N VAL A 140 -10.46 -4.86 -0.61
CA VAL A 140 -11.44 -3.78 -0.53
C VAL A 140 -12.23 -3.94 0.76
N ALA A 141 -12.21 -2.91 1.60
CA ALA A 141 -12.90 -2.95 2.87
C ALA A 141 -14.41 -2.96 2.64
N GLY A 142 -15.11 -3.73 3.42
CA GLY A 142 -16.57 -3.84 3.29
C GLY A 142 -17.01 -4.76 2.18
N ALA A 143 -16.08 -5.25 1.35
CA ALA A 143 -16.42 -6.29 0.40
C ALA A 143 -16.75 -7.55 1.18
N GLU A 144 -17.82 -8.19 0.78
CA GLU A 144 -18.16 -9.42 1.45
C GLU A 144 -17.13 -10.44 1.12
N PRO A 145 -16.47 -10.94 2.11
CA PRO A 145 -15.63 -12.08 1.86
C PRO A 145 -16.59 -13.12 1.38
N ALA A 146 -16.31 -13.59 0.39
CA ALA A 146 -17.14 -14.64 -0.05
C ALA A 146 -17.28 -15.53 1.13
N PRO A 147 -18.19 -15.71 1.53
CA PRO A 147 -18.32 -16.18 2.86
C PRO A 147 -17.58 -17.46 3.12
N GLU A 148 -17.13 -17.02 2.89
CA GLU A 148 -16.62 -17.48 2.89
C GLU A 148 -16.18 -18.18 3.40
N GLU A 149 -16.30 -18.30 3.43
CA GLU A 149 -16.17 -18.54 3.61
C GLU A 149 -16.04 -19.20 4.35
N GLU A 150 -16.41 -19.52 4.46
CA GLU A 150 -16.60 -19.82 4.88
C GLU A 150 -16.27 -20.72 5.45
N VAL A 151 -16.39 -21.10 5.49
CA VAL A 151 -16.31 -21.64 5.82
C VAL A 151 -16.04 -22.63 6.37
N PRO A 152 -16.14 -22.81 6.41
CA PRO A 152 -16.06 -23.49 6.84
C PRO A 152 -15.60 -24.29 7.62
N ASP A 153 -15.59 -24.26 7.71
CA ASP A 153 -15.27 -24.52 8.08
C ASP A 153 -14.87 -25.00 9.06
N GLU A 154 -14.91 -25.19 9.41
CA GLU A 154 -14.75 -25.33 9.90
C GLU A 154 -14.35 -26.06 10.48
N ASP A 155 -14.54 -26.46 10.41
CA ASP A 155 -14.29 -26.85 10.57
C ASP A 155 -13.53 -27.17 10.75
N SER A 156 -13.50 -27.18 10.61
CA SER A 156 -12.95 -27.06 10.29
C SER A 156 -12.13 -26.88 10.78
N LEU A 157 -12.10 -26.96 11.03
CA LEU A 157 -11.51 -26.53 11.21
C LEU A 157 -10.89 -26.61 12.05
N ILE A 158 -11.06 -26.97 12.34
CA ILE A 158 -10.59 -26.84 12.79
C ILE A 158 -9.73 -27.21 13.30
N GLU A 159 -9.61 -27.42 13.33
CA GLU A 159 -8.99 -27.37 13.34
C GLU A 159 -8.03 -27.20 13.62
N GLU A 160 -7.98 -27.32 13.72
CA GLU A 160 -7.28 -26.91 13.60
C GLU A 160 -6.46 -26.46 14.00
N ILE A 161 -6.53 -26.99 14.36
CA ILE A 161 -5.95 -26.39 14.44
C ILE A 161 -5.14 -26.29 14.95
N GLU A 162 -5.21 -26.60 15.16
CA GLU A 162 -4.62 -26.24 15.25
C GLU A 162 -3.73 -25.91 15.31
N SER A 163 -3.75 -26.47 15.53
CA SER A 163 -3.02 -25.88 15.24
C SER A 163 -2.16 -25.50 15.34
N PRO A 164 -2.13 -25.81 15.65
CA PRO A 164 -1.35 -25.11 15.42
C PRO A 164 -0.65 -24.59 15.38
N GLY A 165 -0.65 -24.89 15.74
CA GLY A 165 -0.24 -24.00 15.31
C GLY A 165 0.30 -23.42 15.38
N ALA A 166 0.16 -23.80 15.56
CA ALA A 166 0.49 -22.96 15.28
C ALA A 166 0.94 -22.38 15.47
N ALA A 167 0.85 -22.85 15.87
CA ALA A 167 1.15 -22.01 15.65
C ALA A 167 1.69 -21.46 15.86
N ARG A 168 1.74 -21.92 16.37
CA ARG A 168 2.11 -21.18 16.20
C ARG A 168 2.73 -20.40 16.29
N GLY A 169 2.83 -20.70 16.63
CA GLY A 169 3.17 -19.71 16.31
C GLY A 169 3.80 -19.11 16.48
N ASP A 170 3.90 -19.46 16.72
CA ASP A 170 4.39 -18.69 16.58
C ASP A 170 5.02 -17.99 16.68
N GLN A 171 5.19 -18.27 17.00
CA GLN A 171 5.64 -17.43 16.71
C GLN A 171 6.35 -16.70 16.70
N PRO A 172 6.43 -16.95 16.98
CA PRO A 172 6.99 -16.05 16.63
C PRO A 172 7.74 -15.43 16.65
N ARG A 173 7.88 -15.66 16.97
CA ARG A 173 8.44 -14.93 16.56
C ARG A 173 9.06 -14.11 16.53
N ASP A 174 9.07 -14.25 16.56
CA ASP A 174 9.48 -13.34 16.16
C ASP A 174 10.11 -12.61 16.22
N GLN A 175 10.37 -12.86 16.69
CA GLN A 175 10.71 -12.06 16.37
C GLN A 175 11.19 -11.55 16.30
#